data_785db3cb9c0235c66f50f236b4e92616
#
_entry.id   785db3cb9c0235c66f50f236b4e92616
#
_cell.length_a   1.000
_cell.length_b   1.000
_cell.length_c   1.000
_cell.angle_alpha   90.00
_cell.angle_beta   90.00
_cell.angle_gamma   90.00
#
_symmetry.space_group_name_H-M   'P 1'
#
loop_
_entity.id
_entity.type
_entity.pdbx_description
1 polymer ?
#
loop_
_entity_poly.entity_id
_entity_poly.type
_entity_poly.pdbx_seq_one_letter_code
_entity_poly.pdbx_strand_id
1 'polypeptide(L)'
;MECFDISNVSSNHNVASMVRFVDGVPDNQNYRRYRIRTVEGQDDFASMAEVIRRRYARILKEGATVNPDAGDSQESVVETMRRLAQEGRAPITLPDLVIVDGGKGQLSSATGELQRLGLHELPIIGLAKKREEIFRPGESDPLVLSHDTGALKLLQRIRDEAHRCANNYNELLLRKRMKESLLDDCPGVSPKRKAALLSKFGSVERIRRKSAEEIAELPGISVRSAEAMLQWLNRE
;
A
#
# COMPACT_ATOMS: atom_id res chain seq x y z
N MET A 1 11.90 4.98 10.56
CA MET A 1 12.10 4.91 9.09
C MET A 1 10.90 4.25 8.44
N GLU A 2 10.49 4.71 7.25
CA GLU A 2 9.42 4.09 6.45
C GLU A 2 9.97 3.78 5.04
N CYS A 3 9.71 2.56 4.54
CA CYS A 3 10.16 2.15 3.20
C CYS A 3 8.95 1.76 2.34
N PHE A 4 8.95 2.24 1.10
CA PHE A 4 7.89 2.03 0.12
C PHE A 4 8.39 1.20 -1.05
N ASP A 5 7.63 0.20 -1.45
CA ASP A 5 7.85 -0.63 -2.63
C ASP A 5 6.58 -0.71 -3.47
N ILE A 6 6.73 -0.60 -4.80
CA ILE A 6 5.65 -0.78 -5.78
C ILE A 6 5.78 -2.17 -6.39
N SER A 7 4.68 -2.89 -6.45
CA SER A 7 4.62 -4.20 -7.08
C SER A 7 3.42 -4.32 -8.01
N ASN A 8 3.67 -4.83 -9.21
CA ASN A 8 2.67 -4.95 -10.26
C ASN A 8 2.04 -6.35 -10.22
N VAL A 9 0.73 -6.44 -9.98
CA VAL A 9 -0.02 -7.72 -9.92
C VAL A 9 -0.42 -8.23 -11.29
N SER A 10 -0.70 -7.32 -12.22
CA SER A 10 -1.11 -7.56 -13.61
C SER A 10 -1.18 -6.21 -14.33
N SER A 11 -1.42 -6.24 -15.64
CA SER A 11 -1.53 -5.02 -16.48
C SER A 11 -2.47 -3.93 -15.93
N ASN A 12 -3.39 -4.25 -15.02
CA ASN A 12 -4.42 -3.32 -14.56
C ASN A 12 -4.44 -3.06 -13.04
N HIS A 13 -3.49 -3.59 -12.26
CA HIS A 13 -3.54 -3.41 -10.81
C HIS A 13 -2.14 -3.33 -10.22
N ASN A 14 -1.78 -2.13 -9.82
CA ASN A 14 -0.59 -1.87 -9.06
C ASN A 14 -0.92 -1.84 -7.57
N VAL A 15 -0.03 -2.36 -6.78
CA VAL A 15 -0.09 -2.29 -5.32
C VAL A 15 1.22 -1.75 -4.78
N ALA A 16 1.13 -1.18 -3.60
CA ALA A 16 2.32 -0.78 -2.87
C ALA A 16 2.28 -1.30 -1.44
N SER A 17 3.43 -1.53 -0.90
CA SER A 17 3.64 -1.76 0.52
C SER A 17 4.39 -0.59 1.15
N MET A 18 4.12 -0.35 2.41
CA MET A 18 4.91 0.49 3.29
C MET A 18 5.25 -0.32 4.54
N VAL A 19 6.51 -0.45 4.83
CA VAL A 19 7.00 -1.02 6.08
C VAL A 19 7.57 0.08 6.96
N ARG A 20 7.44 -0.09 8.27
CA ARG A 20 7.97 0.84 9.27
C ARG A 20 8.99 0.12 10.14
N PHE A 21 10.09 0.82 10.44
CA PHE A 21 11.11 0.39 11.37
C PHE A 21 11.33 1.47 12.43
N VAL A 22 11.38 1.06 13.68
CA VAL A 22 11.69 1.91 14.84
C VAL A 22 12.94 1.33 15.49
N ASP A 23 13.95 2.15 15.71
CA ASP A 23 15.24 1.76 16.31
C ASP A 23 15.88 0.52 15.63
N GLY A 24 15.73 0.47 14.30
CA GLY A 24 16.24 -0.63 13.48
C GLY A 24 15.43 -1.93 13.56
N VAL A 25 14.27 -1.95 14.22
CA VAL A 25 13.40 -3.13 14.40
C VAL A 25 12.10 -2.96 13.63
N PRO A 26 11.57 -4.01 12.98
CA PRO A 26 10.29 -3.96 12.29
C PRO A 26 9.11 -3.63 13.21
N ASP A 27 8.33 -2.60 12.86
CA ASP A 27 7.08 -2.23 13.51
C ASP A 27 5.88 -2.72 12.68
N ASN A 28 5.62 -4.03 12.75
CA ASN A 28 4.64 -4.72 11.90
C ASN A 28 3.21 -4.17 12.04
N GLN A 29 2.83 -3.63 13.20
CA GLN A 29 1.50 -3.08 13.45
C GLN A 29 1.24 -1.84 12.60
N ASN A 30 2.29 -1.13 12.23
CA ASN A 30 2.24 0.08 11.43
C ASN A 30 2.54 -0.14 9.94
N TYR A 31 2.68 -1.38 9.48
CA TYR A 31 2.76 -1.68 8.05
C TYR A 31 1.47 -1.30 7.34
N ARG A 32 1.57 -0.83 6.11
CA ARG A 32 0.42 -0.46 5.29
C ARG A 32 0.52 -1.07 3.90
N ARG A 33 -0.63 -1.42 3.36
CA ARG A 33 -0.79 -1.93 2.00
C ARG A 33 -1.71 -0.98 1.25
N TYR A 34 -1.32 -0.62 0.04
CA TYR A 34 -2.06 0.30 -0.80
C TYR A 34 -2.44 -0.39 -2.09
N ARG A 35 -3.71 -0.33 -2.44
CA ARG A 35 -4.15 -0.55 -3.80
C ARG A 35 -4.11 0.79 -4.51
N ILE A 36 -3.40 0.87 -5.62
CA ILE A 36 -3.33 2.07 -6.47
C ILE A 36 -4.70 2.28 -7.11
N ARG A 37 -5.16 3.52 -7.18
CA ARG A 37 -6.53 3.86 -7.59
C ARG A 37 -6.60 4.84 -8.74
N THR A 38 -5.62 5.72 -8.88
CA THR A 38 -5.65 6.84 -9.82
C THR A 38 -4.73 6.65 -11.01
N VAL A 39 -3.97 5.55 -11.04
CA VAL A 39 -3.00 5.24 -12.08
C VAL A 39 -3.53 4.11 -12.95
N GLU A 40 -3.64 4.35 -14.25
CA GLU A 40 -3.98 3.34 -15.24
C GLU A 40 -2.69 2.73 -15.81
N GLY A 41 -2.67 1.40 -15.97
CA GLY A 41 -1.50 0.69 -16.48
C GLY A 41 -0.37 0.53 -15.46
N GLN A 42 0.84 0.28 -15.97
CA GLN A 42 2.05 0.05 -15.16
C GLN A 42 2.92 1.31 -15.14
N ASP A 43 2.53 2.28 -14.33
CA ASP A 43 3.33 3.48 -14.06
C ASP A 43 3.75 3.50 -12.59
N ASP A 44 4.97 3.02 -12.34
CA ASP A 44 5.55 2.96 -10.99
C ASP A 44 5.82 4.36 -10.42
N PHE A 45 6.08 5.35 -11.27
CA PHE A 45 6.35 6.72 -10.84
C PHE A 45 5.07 7.38 -10.31
N ALA A 46 3.99 7.31 -11.09
CA ALA A 46 2.69 7.82 -10.67
C ALA A 46 2.14 7.02 -9.47
N SER A 47 2.37 5.72 -9.43
CA SER A 47 1.98 4.85 -8.31
C SER A 47 2.71 5.24 -7.02
N MET A 48 4.01 5.50 -7.09
CA MET A 48 4.80 5.97 -5.95
C MET A 48 4.30 7.33 -5.47
N ALA A 49 4.07 8.26 -6.38
CA ALA A 49 3.50 9.58 -6.06
C ALA A 49 2.15 9.46 -5.33
N GLU A 50 1.23 8.61 -5.82
CA GLU A 50 -0.06 8.37 -5.16
C GLU A 50 0.10 7.87 -3.72
N VAL A 51 0.98 6.90 -3.50
CA VAL A 51 1.16 6.28 -2.18
C VAL A 51 1.75 7.27 -1.18
N ILE A 52 2.80 8.00 -1.57
CA ILE A 52 3.43 9.04 -0.75
C ILE A 52 2.41 10.11 -0.38
N ARG A 53 1.66 10.63 -1.36
CA ARG A 53 0.59 11.60 -1.11
C ARG A 53 -0.44 11.07 -0.10
N ARG A 54 -0.95 9.85 -0.30
CA ARG A 54 -1.98 9.27 0.58
C ARG A 54 -1.47 9.03 1.99
N ARG A 55 -0.22 8.60 2.13
CA ARG A 55 0.39 8.36 3.45
C ARG A 55 0.53 9.67 4.22
N TYR A 56 1.21 10.64 3.63
CA TYR A 56 1.59 11.85 4.35
C TYR A 56 0.46 12.89 4.44
N ALA A 57 -0.42 13.02 3.45
CA ALA A 57 -1.63 13.82 3.59
C ALA A 57 -2.52 13.36 4.75
N ARG A 58 -2.59 12.05 5.01
CA ARG A 58 -3.30 11.51 6.17
C ARG A 58 -2.64 11.93 7.49
N ILE A 59 -1.32 11.79 7.59
CA ILE A 59 -0.57 12.19 8.80
C ILE A 59 -0.78 13.68 9.10
N LEU A 60 -0.66 14.53 8.07
CA LEU A 60 -0.85 15.96 8.20
C LEU A 60 -2.27 16.32 8.63
N LYS A 61 -3.27 15.64 8.07
CA LYS A 61 -4.67 15.84 8.47
C LYS A 61 -4.89 15.47 9.94
N GLU A 62 -4.34 14.36 10.39
CA GLU A 62 -4.41 13.93 11.78
C GLU A 62 -3.65 14.90 12.70
N GLY A 63 -2.49 15.41 12.28
CA GLY A 63 -1.72 16.44 12.99
C GLY A 63 -2.46 17.78 13.10
N ALA A 64 -3.07 18.25 12.02
CA ALA A 64 -3.84 19.48 12.01
C ALA A 64 -5.09 19.42 12.96
N THR A 65 -5.66 18.24 13.16
CA THR A 65 -6.76 18.04 14.10
C THR A 65 -6.32 18.27 15.56
N VAL A 66 -5.05 17.98 15.86
CA VAL A 66 -4.47 18.11 17.21
C VAL A 66 -3.89 19.51 17.47
N ASN A 67 -3.53 20.24 16.43
CA ASN A 67 -2.96 21.58 16.50
C ASN A 67 -3.65 22.52 15.49
N PRO A 68 -4.89 22.97 15.77
CA PRO A 68 -5.63 23.84 14.84
C PRO A 68 -4.97 25.21 14.62
N ASP A 69 -4.14 25.68 15.55
CA ASP A 69 -3.50 27.00 15.53
C ASP A 69 -2.11 27.01 14.85
N ALA A 70 -1.73 25.93 14.14
CA ALA A 70 -0.43 25.81 13.48
C ALA A 70 -0.19 26.84 12.35
N GLY A 71 -1.21 27.57 11.92
CA GLY A 71 -1.12 28.55 10.83
C GLY A 71 -0.35 29.83 11.13
N ASP A 72 -0.10 30.15 12.41
CA ASP A 72 0.56 31.40 12.84
C ASP A 72 2.03 31.25 13.26
N SER A 73 2.58 30.02 13.20
CA SER A 73 3.97 29.79 13.61
C SER A 73 4.93 29.90 12.42
N GLN A 74 6.12 30.46 12.67
CA GLN A 74 7.25 30.44 11.70
C GLN A 74 7.91 29.04 11.58
N GLU A 75 7.41 28.08 12.35
CA GLU A 75 7.92 26.71 12.41
C GLU A 75 7.49 25.93 11.16
N SER A 76 8.40 25.15 10.58
CA SER A 76 8.05 24.29 9.44
C SER A 76 7.05 23.19 9.83
N VAL A 77 6.32 22.67 8.86
CA VAL A 77 5.37 21.57 9.09
C VAL A 77 6.05 20.36 9.73
N VAL A 78 7.29 20.06 9.31
CA VAL A 78 8.07 18.92 9.84
C VAL A 78 8.46 19.16 11.31
N GLU A 79 8.92 20.37 11.65
CA GLU A 79 9.26 20.74 13.02
C GLU A 79 8.04 20.70 13.93
N THR A 80 6.94 21.29 13.50
CA THR A 80 5.65 21.25 14.22
C THR A 80 5.24 19.80 14.51
N MET A 81 5.27 18.92 13.52
CA MET A 81 4.90 17.52 13.71
C MET A 81 5.86 16.77 14.64
N ARG A 82 7.18 17.07 14.58
CA ARG A 82 8.16 16.49 15.50
C ARG A 82 7.93 16.96 16.94
N ARG A 83 7.68 18.24 17.15
CA ARG A 83 7.36 18.79 18.47
C ARG A 83 6.11 18.15 19.06
N LEU A 84 5.02 18.05 18.28
CA LEU A 84 3.79 17.38 18.72
C LEU A 84 4.02 15.91 19.10
N ALA A 85 4.92 15.23 18.38
CA ALA A 85 5.30 13.85 18.70
C ALA A 85 6.07 13.76 20.02
N GLN A 86 7.02 14.67 20.27
CA GLN A 86 7.77 14.74 21.52
C GLN A 86 6.88 15.05 22.73
N GLU A 87 5.86 15.89 22.54
CA GLU A 87 4.86 16.21 23.54
C GLU A 87 3.82 15.09 23.77
N GLY A 88 3.91 13.97 23.01
CA GLY A 88 2.94 12.87 23.06
C GLY A 88 1.55 13.22 22.51
N ARG A 89 1.44 14.32 21.76
CA ARG A 89 0.18 14.84 21.20
C ARG A 89 -0.09 14.36 19.76
N ALA A 90 0.92 13.90 19.04
CA ALA A 90 0.73 13.40 17.67
C ALA A 90 0.26 11.94 17.71
N PRO A 91 -0.87 11.61 17.08
CA PRO A 91 -1.37 10.22 17.00
C PRO A 91 -0.50 9.36 16.07
N ILE A 92 0.18 9.98 15.10
CA ILE A 92 1.12 9.34 14.18
C ILE A 92 2.31 10.27 13.95
N THR A 93 3.52 9.74 14.09
CA THR A 93 4.76 10.50 13.89
C THR A 93 5.25 10.44 12.45
N LEU A 94 5.87 11.53 11.97
CA LEU A 94 6.67 11.49 10.75
C LEU A 94 7.90 10.60 10.97
N PRO A 95 8.35 9.87 9.92
CA PRO A 95 9.61 9.12 10.00
C PRO A 95 10.82 10.09 9.95
N ASP A 96 11.96 9.66 10.49
CA ASP A 96 13.22 10.39 10.34
C ASP A 96 13.81 10.21 8.94
N LEU A 97 13.43 9.13 8.23
CA LEU A 97 13.88 8.83 6.88
C LEU A 97 12.79 8.08 6.11
N VAL A 98 12.50 8.55 4.92
CA VAL A 98 11.71 7.85 3.90
C VAL A 98 12.65 7.14 2.94
N ILE A 99 12.35 5.87 2.65
CA ILE A 99 13.10 5.04 1.72
C ILE A 99 12.17 4.61 0.59
N VAL A 100 12.60 4.77 -0.64
CA VAL A 100 11.91 4.29 -1.84
C VAL A 100 12.71 3.12 -2.41
N ASP A 101 12.11 1.93 -2.52
CA ASP A 101 12.72 0.81 -3.27
C ASP A 101 12.65 1.14 -4.76
N GLY A 102 13.68 1.83 -5.24
CA GLY A 102 13.73 2.27 -6.62
C GLY A 102 14.83 3.28 -6.90
N GLY A 103 14.97 3.60 -8.20
CA GLY A 103 15.96 4.54 -8.70
C GLY A 103 15.48 6.00 -8.69
N LYS A 104 16.25 6.84 -9.41
CA LYS A 104 16.03 8.30 -9.49
C LYS A 104 14.61 8.71 -9.87
N GLY A 105 13.95 8.00 -10.79
CA GLY A 105 12.61 8.37 -11.27
C GLY A 105 11.55 8.22 -10.17
N GLN A 106 11.54 7.09 -9.46
CA GLN A 106 10.62 6.86 -8.34
C GLN A 106 10.92 7.82 -7.18
N LEU A 107 12.20 8.05 -6.87
CA LEU A 107 12.63 9.04 -5.88
C LEU A 107 12.14 10.45 -6.24
N SER A 108 12.32 10.88 -7.49
CA SER A 108 11.87 12.20 -7.95
C SER A 108 10.37 12.39 -7.79
N SER A 109 9.57 11.37 -8.17
CA SER A 109 8.12 11.40 -8.00
C SER A 109 7.69 11.48 -6.53
N ALA A 110 8.34 10.71 -5.67
CA ALA A 110 8.09 10.73 -4.23
C ALA A 110 8.46 12.09 -3.61
N THR A 111 9.64 12.63 -3.97
CA THR A 111 10.12 13.94 -3.49
C THR A 111 9.17 15.05 -3.91
N GLY A 112 8.70 15.04 -5.17
CA GLY A 112 7.73 16.03 -5.66
C GLY A 112 6.42 16.03 -4.86
N GLU A 113 5.93 14.87 -4.44
CA GLU A 113 4.73 14.81 -3.59
C GLU A 113 4.98 15.29 -2.16
N LEU A 114 6.14 14.98 -1.56
CA LEU A 114 6.51 15.53 -0.25
C LEU A 114 6.58 17.06 -0.30
N GLN A 115 7.17 17.61 -1.35
CA GLN A 115 7.25 19.07 -1.56
C GLN A 115 5.87 19.71 -1.69
N ARG A 116 4.95 19.10 -2.46
CA ARG A 116 3.56 19.58 -2.59
C ARG A 116 2.80 19.58 -1.27
N LEU A 117 3.17 18.70 -0.36
CA LEU A 117 2.60 18.61 0.99
C LEU A 117 3.29 19.53 2.02
N GLY A 118 4.28 20.33 1.60
CA GLY A 118 5.06 21.19 2.50
C GLY A 118 6.09 20.45 3.36
N LEU A 119 6.39 19.18 3.02
CA LEU A 119 7.34 18.33 3.75
C LEU A 119 8.74 18.39 3.12
N HIS A 120 9.24 19.59 2.80
CA HIS A 120 10.52 19.79 2.12
C HIS A 120 11.73 19.27 2.91
N GLU A 121 11.65 19.30 4.23
CA GLU A 121 12.72 18.91 5.14
C GLU A 121 12.68 17.44 5.56
N LEU A 122 11.70 16.68 5.09
CA LEU A 122 11.62 15.26 5.40
C LEU A 122 12.66 14.48 4.59
N PRO A 123 13.68 13.88 5.23
CA PRO A 123 14.72 13.16 4.51
C PRO A 123 14.14 11.99 3.72
N ILE A 124 14.54 11.88 2.45
CA ILE A 124 14.13 10.80 1.56
C ILE A 124 15.32 10.32 0.73
N ILE A 125 15.40 9.01 0.51
CA ILE A 125 16.37 8.36 -0.38
C ILE A 125 15.70 7.34 -1.29
N GLY A 126 16.30 7.11 -2.46
CA GLY A 126 16.02 5.94 -3.30
C GLY A 126 17.11 4.89 -3.13
N LEU A 127 16.74 3.63 -3.05
CA LEU A 127 17.68 2.51 -2.97
C LEU A 127 17.48 1.59 -4.18
N ALA A 128 18.46 1.59 -5.11
CA ALA A 128 18.40 0.79 -6.32
C ALA A 128 19.14 -0.54 -6.16
N LYS A 129 18.47 -1.66 -6.51
CA LYS A 129 18.92 -3.04 -6.25
C LYS A 129 20.26 -3.45 -6.92
N LYS A 130 20.49 -3.03 -8.17
CA LYS A 130 21.59 -3.62 -8.96
C LYS A 130 22.99 -3.42 -8.39
N ARG A 131 23.24 -2.25 -7.77
CA ARG A 131 24.56 -1.88 -7.22
C ARG A 131 24.46 -1.33 -5.81
N GLU A 132 23.29 -1.49 -5.17
CA GLU A 132 22.99 -0.92 -3.83
C GLU A 132 23.25 0.60 -3.79
N GLU A 133 22.91 1.27 -4.92
CA GLU A 133 23.11 2.71 -5.09
C GLU A 133 22.03 3.48 -4.32
N ILE A 134 22.47 4.42 -3.48
CA ILE A 134 21.62 5.29 -2.71
C ILE A 134 21.54 6.64 -3.43
N PHE A 135 20.36 6.97 -3.94
CA PHE A 135 20.08 8.25 -4.58
C PHE A 135 19.52 9.24 -3.57
N ARG A 136 19.95 10.50 -3.68
CA ARG A 136 19.43 11.62 -2.87
C ARG A 136 18.80 12.66 -3.80
N PRO A 137 17.74 13.38 -3.33
CA PRO A 137 17.14 14.44 -4.13
C PRO A 137 18.15 15.51 -4.51
N GLY A 138 18.12 15.91 -5.79
CA GLY A 138 19.03 16.98 -6.30
C GLY A 138 20.46 16.54 -6.58
N GLU A 139 20.85 15.29 -6.25
CA GLU A 139 22.20 14.80 -6.53
C GLU A 139 22.24 13.94 -7.79
N SER A 140 23.25 14.21 -8.65
CA SER A 140 23.46 13.45 -9.89
C SER A 140 24.07 12.09 -9.61
N ASP A 141 24.98 12.00 -8.66
CA ASP A 141 25.75 10.81 -8.37
C ASP A 141 25.21 10.04 -7.17
N PRO A 142 25.10 8.72 -7.26
CA PRO A 142 24.65 7.91 -6.15
C PRO A 142 25.74 7.79 -5.07
N LEU A 143 25.32 7.72 -3.82
CA LEU A 143 26.16 7.29 -2.74
C LEU A 143 26.25 5.76 -2.76
N VAL A 144 27.47 5.23 -2.80
CA VAL A 144 27.76 3.80 -2.71
C VAL A 144 28.46 3.52 -1.38
N LEU A 145 27.82 2.76 -0.52
CA LEU A 145 28.40 2.34 0.76
C LEU A 145 29.10 0.99 0.61
N SER A 146 30.15 0.77 1.39
CA SER A 146 30.76 -0.56 1.47
C SER A 146 29.74 -1.60 1.96
N HIS A 147 29.76 -2.79 1.36
CA HIS A 147 28.87 -3.90 1.72
C HIS A 147 29.00 -4.35 3.17
N ASP A 148 30.10 -4.03 3.84
CA ASP A 148 30.33 -4.38 5.23
C ASP A 148 29.72 -3.39 6.23
N THR A 149 29.25 -2.22 5.76
CA THR A 149 28.67 -1.21 6.65
C THR A 149 27.35 -1.65 7.24
N GLY A 150 27.18 -1.45 8.56
CA GLY A 150 25.91 -1.70 9.24
C GLY A 150 24.77 -0.87 8.68
N ALA A 151 25.04 0.36 8.21
CA ALA A 151 24.05 1.23 7.59
C ALA A 151 23.47 0.61 6.31
N LEU A 152 24.30 0.11 5.40
CA LEU A 152 23.83 -0.54 4.17
C LEU A 152 23.05 -1.82 4.49
N LYS A 153 23.54 -2.65 5.41
CA LYS A 153 22.85 -3.88 5.84
C LYS A 153 21.47 -3.58 6.44
N LEU A 154 21.32 -2.47 7.17
CA LEU A 154 20.02 -2.04 7.68
C LEU A 154 19.10 -1.60 6.55
N LEU A 155 19.57 -0.78 5.62
CA LEU A 155 18.77 -0.34 4.47
C LEU A 155 18.31 -1.52 3.61
N GLN A 156 19.21 -2.47 3.33
CA GLN A 156 18.88 -3.71 2.62
C GLN A 156 17.78 -4.50 3.33
N ARG A 157 17.90 -4.70 4.64
CA ARG A 157 16.89 -5.41 5.43
C ARG A 157 15.53 -4.72 5.40
N ILE A 158 15.51 -3.39 5.47
CA ILE A 158 14.25 -2.61 5.40
C ILE A 158 13.63 -2.73 3.99
N ARG A 159 14.43 -2.61 2.94
CA ARG A 159 13.99 -2.78 1.55
C ARG A 159 13.44 -4.18 1.30
N ASP A 160 14.19 -5.21 1.69
CA ASP A 160 13.81 -6.60 1.47
C ASP A 160 12.50 -6.94 2.19
N GLU A 161 12.27 -6.34 3.35
CA GLU A 161 11.01 -6.47 4.08
C GLU A 161 9.85 -5.75 3.36
N ALA A 162 10.08 -4.56 2.79
CA ALA A 162 9.08 -3.87 1.96
C ALA A 162 8.71 -4.73 0.74
N HIS A 163 9.71 -5.25 0.05
CA HIS A 163 9.53 -6.13 -1.09
C HIS A 163 8.77 -7.42 -0.73
N ARG A 164 9.14 -8.07 0.37
CA ARG A 164 8.42 -9.24 0.89
C ARG A 164 6.94 -8.93 1.17
N CYS A 165 6.66 -7.77 1.76
CA CYS A 165 5.29 -7.35 2.05
C CYS A 165 4.49 -7.07 0.77
N ALA A 166 5.10 -6.46 -0.24
CA ALA A 166 4.47 -6.20 -1.53
C ALA A 166 4.14 -7.51 -2.26
N ASN A 167 5.09 -8.45 -2.32
CA ASN A 167 4.90 -9.75 -2.95
C ASN A 167 3.80 -10.58 -2.26
N ASN A 168 3.79 -10.63 -0.93
CA ASN A 168 2.73 -11.29 -0.17
C ASN A 168 1.35 -10.67 -0.44
N TYR A 169 1.28 -9.36 -0.59
CA TYR A 169 0.02 -8.69 -0.90
C TYR A 169 -0.44 -8.99 -2.33
N ASN A 170 0.47 -9.02 -3.29
CA ASN A 170 0.23 -9.47 -4.65
C ASN A 170 -0.36 -10.88 -4.68
N GLU A 171 0.29 -11.82 -4.01
CA GLU A 171 -0.15 -13.20 -3.96
C GLU A 171 -1.56 -13.34 -3.37
N LEU A 172 -1.86 -12.62 -2.29
CA LEU A 172 -3.21 -12.59 -1.71
C LEU A 172 -4.26 -12.09 -2.69
N LEU A 173 -3.95 -11.04 -3.48
CA LEU A 173 -4.87 -10.51 -4.48
C LEU A 173 -5.05 -11.46 -5.66
N LEU A 174 -3.98 -12.11 -6.11
CA LEU A 174 -4.06 -13.13 -7.15
C LEU A 174 -4.91 -14.32 -6.71
N ARG A 175 -4.66 -14.85 -5.52
CA ARG A 175 -5.48 -15.95 -4.96
C ARG A 175 -6.96 -15.55 -4.83
N LYS A 176 -7.23 -14.31 -4.38
CA LYS A 176 -8.60 -13.80 -4.32
C LYS A 176 -9.26 -13.78 -5.68
N ARG A 177 -8.56 -13.30 -6.72
CA ARG A 177 -9.07 -13.29 -8.10
C ARG A 177 -9.32 -14.68 -8.67
N MET A 178 -8.36 -15.60 -8.49
CA MET A 178 -8.53 -16.99 -8.91
C MET A 178 -9.78 -17.60 -8.30
N LYS A 179 -10.05 -17.34 -7.01
CA LYS A 179 -11.28 -17.79 -6.37
C LYS A 179 -12.53 -17.09 -6.90
N GLU A 180 -12.46 -15.79 -7.15
CA GLU A 180 -13.58 -15.05 -7.74
C GLU A 180 -13.87 -15.47 -9.19
N SER A 181 -12.86 -15.93 -9.96
CA SER A 181 -13.04 -16.44 -11.31
C SER A 181 -13.80 -17.77 -11.34
N LEU A 182 -13.80 -18.55 -10.26
CA LEU A 182 -14.65 -19.74 -10.17
C LEU A 182 -16.14 -19.43 -10.38
N LEU A 183 -16.59 -18.23 -10.02
CA LEU A 183 -17.97 -17.81 -10.29
C LEU A 183 -18.23 -17.53 -11.79
N ASP A 184 -17.20 -17.27 -12.59
CA ASP A 184 -17.35 -17.04 -14.03
C ASP A 184 -17.65 -18.36 -14.76
N ASP A 185 -17.07 -19.46 -14.26
CA ASP A 185 -17.25 -20.80 -14.81
C ASP A 185 -18.48 -21.52 -14.22
N CYS A 186 -19.10 -20.90 -13.19
CA CYS A 186 -20.24 -21.50 -12.50
C CYS A 186 -21.51 -21.41 -13.35
N PRO A 187 -22.18 -22.54 -13.69
CA PRO A 187 -23.38 -22.56 -14.46
C PRO A 187 -24.48 -21.65 -13.90
N GLY A 188 -25.05 -20.79 -14.76
CA GLY A 188 -26.13 -19.89 -14.38
C GLY A 188 -25.72 -18.63 -13.63
N VAL A 189 -24.41 -18.38 -13.43
CA VAL A 189 -23.89 -17.16 -12.82
C VAL A 189 -23.45 -16.19 -13.92
N SER A 190 -24.31 -15.19 -14.21
CA SER A 190 -23.94 -14.10 -15.11
C SER A 190 -23.01 -13.09 -14.41
N PRO A 191 -22.28 -12.22 -15.15
CA PRO A 191 -21.44 -11.17 -14.55
C PRO A 191 -22.21 -10.27 -13.55
N LYS A 192 -23.48 -9.99 -13.82
CA LYS A 192 -24.36 -9.22 -12.93
C LYS A 192 -24.65 -9.97 -11.63
N ARG A 193 -24.94 -11.27 -11.72
CA ARG A 193 -25.15 -12.13 -10.54
C ARG A 193 -23.87 -12.31 -9.74
N LYS A 194 -22.72 -12.50 -10.38
CA LYS A 194 -21.40 -12.53 -9.73
C LYS A 194 -21.16 -11.26 -8.93
N ALA A 195 -21.36 -10.08 -9.53
CA ALA A 195 -21.17 -8.81 -8.86
C ALA A 195 -22.09 -8.68 -7.63
N ALA A 196 -23.37 -9.07 -7.75
CA ALA A 196 -24.32 -9.05 -6.63
C ALA A 196 -23.94 -10.02 -5.50
N LEU A 197 -23.52 -11.24 -5.84
CA LEU A 197 -23.04 -12.25 -4.88
C LEU A 197 -21.82 -11.74 -4.11
N LEU A 198 -20.81 -11.23 -4.81
CA LEU A 198 -19.59 -10.71 -4.18
C LEU A 198 -19.85 -9.44 -3.38
N SER A 199 -20.76 -8.58 -3.82
CA SER A 199 -21.16 -7.38 -3.08
C SER A 199 -21.87 -7.73 -1.76
N LYS A 200 -22.78 -8.70 -1.77
CA LYS A 200 -23.55 -9.10 -0.58
C LYS A 200 -22.73 -9.95 0.40
N PHE A 201 -22.01 -10.94 -0.11
CA PHE A 201 -21.33 -11.95 0.72
C PHE A 201 -19.81 -11.76 0.82
N GLY A 202 -19.20 -10.95 -0.04
CA GLY A 202 -17.80 -10.53 0.03
C GLY A 202 -16.78 -11.51 -0.55
N SER A 203 -16.99 -12.83 -0.49
CA SER A 203 -16.06 -13.81 -1.05
C SER A 203 -16.75 -15.14 -1.39
N VAL A 204 -16.12 -15.93 -2.28
CA VAL A 204 -16.61 -17.27 -2.66
C VAL A 204 -16.69 -18.21 -1.46
N GLU A 205 -15.72 -18.15 -0.54
CA GLU A 205 -15.74 -18.96 0.67
C GLU A 205 -16.93 -18.64 1.58
N ARG A 206 -17.32 -17.37 1.65
CA ARG A 206 -18.51 -16.97 2.41
C ARG A 206 -19.78 -17.42 1.71
N ILE A 207 -19.82 -17.35 0.37
CA ILE A 207 -20.95 -17.87 -0.42
C ILE A 207 -21.13 -19.38 -0.21
N ARG A 208 -20.04 -20.16 -0.22
CA ARG A 208 -20.08 -21.61 0.05
C ARG A 208 -20.71 -21.99 1.39
N ARG A 209 -20.65 -21.08 2.38
CA ARG A 209 -21.18 -21.30 3.73
C ARG A 209 -22.63 -20.83 3.92
N LYS A 210 -23.23 -20.28 2.86
CA LYS A 210 -24.59 -19.78 2.88
C LYS A 210 -25.59 -20.85 2.47
N SER A 211 -26.84 -20.72 2.95
CA SER A 211 -27.92 -21.57 2.49
C SER A 211 -28.42 -21.12 1.11
N ALA A 212 -29.11 -22.00 0.40
CA ALA A 212 -29.68 -21.68 -0.89
C ALA A 212 -30.75 -20.58 -0.79
N GLU A 213 -31.47 -20.53 0.33
CA GLU A 213 -32.49 -19.52 0.64
C GLU A 213 -31.85 -18.13 0.83
N GLU A 214 -30.74 -18.05 1.59
CA GLU A 214 -30.01 -16.79 1.80
C GLU A 214 -29.46 -16.23 0.46
N ILE A 215 -29.02 -17.11 -0.43
CA ILE A 215 -28.53 -16.72 -1.74
C ILE A 215 -29.68 -16.29 -2.66
N ALA A 216 -30.82 -16.97 -2.58
CA ALA A 216 -32.00 -16.68 -3.37
C ALA A 216 -32.70 -15.36 -2.97
N GLU A 217 -32.32 -14.71 -1.85
CA GLU A 217 -32.73 -13.35 -1.54
C GLU A 217 -32.20 -12.30 -2.55
N LEU A 218 -31.16 -12.68 -3.34
CA LEU A 218 -30.65 -11.83 -4.38
C LEU A 218 -31.55 -11.82 -5.62
N PRO A 219 -31.84 -10.63 -6.20
CA PRO A 219 -32.71 -10.54 -7.36
C PRO A 219 -32.24 -11.40 -8.53
N GLY A 220 -33.13 -12.21 -9.07
CA GLY A 220 -32.88 -13.05 -10.23
C GLY A 220 -32.16 -14.38 -9.94
N ILE A 221 -32.01 -14.77 -8.67
CA ILE A 221 -31.52 -16.09 -8.27
C ILE A 221 -32.66 -16.85 -7.59
N SER A 222 -33.05 -18.01 -8.14
CA SER A 222 -34.02 -18.92 -7.51
C SER A 222 -33.30 -19.86 -6.54
N VAL A 223 -34.02 -20.44 -5.57
CA VAL A 223 -33.48 -21.45 -4.65
C VAL A 223 -32.83 -22.59 -5.42
N ARG A 224 -33.48 -23.11 -6.45
CA ARG A 224 -32.95 -24.18 -7.31
C ARG A 224 -31.64 -23.79 -8.01
N SER A 225 -31.51 -22.51 -8.46
CA SER A 225 -30.26 -22.01 -9.04
C SER A 225 -29.16 -21.84 -7.99
N ALA A 226 -29.51 -21.45 -6.77
CA ALA A 226 -28.59 -21.34 -5.65
C ALA A 226 -28.07 -22.71 -5.22
N GLU A 227 -28.93 -23.73 -5.12
CA GLU A 227 -28.53 -25.11 -4.85
C GLU A 227 -27.53 -25.64 -5.88
N ALA A 228 -27.85 -25.48 -7.18
CA ALA A 228 -26.97 -25.93 -8.27
C ALA A 228 -25.61 -25.23 -8.22
N MET A 229 -25.59 -23.92 -7.93
CA MET A 229 -24.36 -23.15 -7.75
C MET A 229 -23.56 -23.64 -6.55
N LEU A 230 -24.19 -23.87 -5.39
CA LEU A 230 -23.51 -24.39 -4.20
C LEU A 230 -22.96 -25.79 -4.42
N GLN A 231 -23.69 -26.66 -5.10
CA GLN A 231 -23.20 -27.99 -5.48
C GLN A 231 -21.97 -27.90 -6.38
N TRP A 232 -21.97 -26.99 -7.35
CA TRP A 232 -20.84 -26.79 -8.26
C TRP A 232 -19.62 -26.23 -7.49
N LEU A 233 -19.80 -25.18 -6.71
CA LEU A 233 -18.73 -24.56 -5.92
C LEU A 233 -18.08 -25.51 -4.90
N ASN A 234 -18.83 -26.49 -4.37
CA ASN A 234 -18.32 -27.43 -3.37
C ASN A 234 -17.69 -28.69 -4.00
N ARG A 235 -17.74 -28.86 -5.33
CA ARG A 235 -17.02 -29.93 -6.05
C ARG A 235 -15.59 -29.55 -6.43
N GLU A 236 -15.31 -28.25 -6.55
CA GLU A 236 -14.02 -27.65 -6.82
C GLU A 236 -13.28 -27.28 -5.49
#